data_5203b493e4aea6c9a46815e59eab46a8
#
_entry.id   5203b493e4aea6c9a46815e59eab46a8
#
_cell.length_a   1.000
_cell.length_b   1.000
_cell.length_c   1.000
_cell.angle_alpha   90.00
_cell.angle_beta   90.00
_cell.angle_gamma   90.00
#
_symmetry.space_group_name_H-M   'P 1'
#
loop_
_entity.id
_entity.type
_entity.pdbx_description
1 polymer ?
#
loop_
_entity_poly.entity_id
_entity_poly.type
_entity_poly.pdbx_seq_one_letter_code
_entity_poly.pdbx_strand_id
1 'polypeptide(L)'
;METAREIARLLRLPSALEINSFARGHAELVKFKIPKGNLLHDKPISAMHELNCDMLVCGVERDGNLIIPDGSFIMRGGDAVTFLATPTNSMDFFKKIGVDTHNVKNCMIIGGGKTSYYLGKQLISSGVEVKILELDEKRCEELSVLLPKALILHGDGSDEDLLREEGIESTESFVPLTGLDEENILLTLFARKCSDTKVITKINRSTFSDVLDSLDIGSIVYPRYITAEKILAYIRAMQNSVGSNIETLYHIFDNRAEALEFKVEKDSPVIGKPIMELKLKDNLLLACLNRNGKVIIPRGQDVICEGDYVVVVTTHTGFTDVSDILKWQ
;
A
#
# COMPACT_ATOMS: atom_id res chain seq x y z
N MET A 1 -16.69 -0.31 -0.70
CA MET A 1 -16.11 -0.69 -2.00
C MET A 1 -14.61 -0.40 -2.06
N GLU A 2 -14.14 0.80 -1.72
CA GLU A 2 -12.71 1.16 -1.76
C GLU A 2 -11.85 0.33 -0.80
N THR A 3 -12.30 0.12 0.44
CA THR A 3 -11.62 -0.78 1.40
C THR A 3 -11.41 -2.19 0.84
N ALA A 4 -12.41 -2.75 0.15
CA ALA A 4 -12.28 -4.06 -0.49
C ALA A 4 -11.24 -4.06 -1.61
N ARG A 5 -11.13 -2.96 -2.38
CA ARG A 5 -10.09 -2.82 -3.40
C ARG A 5 -8.69 -2.76 -2.80
N GLU A 6 -8.55 -2.05 -1.68
CA GLU A 6 -7.27 -1.94 -0.97
C GLU A 6 -6.82 -3.30 -0.45
N ILE A 7 -7.73 -4.03 0.21
CA ILE A 7 -7.46 -5.39 0.67
C ILE A 7 -7.09 -6.32 -0.49
N ALA A 8 -7.84 -6.29 -1.60
CA ALA A 8 -7.54 -7.12 -2.77
C ALA A 8 -6.17 -6.78 -3.39
N ARG A 9 -5.76 -5.49 -3.35
CA ARG A 9 -4.43 -5.07 -3.80
C ARG A 9 -3.32 -5.64 -2.92
N LEU A 10 -3.49 -5.58 -1.60
CA LEU A 10 -2.54 -6.16 -0.63
C LEU A 10 -2.43 -7.68 -0.76
N LEU A 11 -3.53 -8.36 -1.08
CA LEU A 11 -3.52 -9.83 -1.31
C LEU A 11 -2.82 -10.23 -2.62
N ARG A 12 -2.77 -9.32 -3.61
CA ARG A 12 -2.01 -9.54 -4.85
C ARG A 12 -0.49 -9.55 -4.60
N LEU A 13 -0.01 -8.85 -3.58
CA LEU A 13 1.40 -8.77 -3.23
C LEU A 13 1.56 -9.03 -1.72
N PRO A 14 1.52 -10.32 -1.29
CA PRO A 14 1.42 -10.69 0.13
C PRO A 14 2.53 -10.13 1.02
N SER A 15 3.72 -9.92 0.48
CA SER A 15 4.85 -9.37 1.20
C SER A 15 4.77 -7.85 1.45
N ALA A 16 3.86 -7.15 0.77
CA ALA A 16 3.65 -5.73 1.01
C ALA A 16 2.84 -5.50 2.29
N LEU A 17 3.20 -4.48 3.05
CA LEU A 17 2.44 -3.98 4.20
C LEU A 17 1.42 -2.94 3.75
N GLU A 18 1.79 -2.10 2.77
CA GLU A 18 0.99 -1.00 2.24
C GLU A 18 1.30 -0.82 0.75
N ILE A 19 0.29 -0.49 -0.05
CA ILE A 19 0.44 -0.20 -1.49
C ILE A 19 -0.41 1.02 -1.85
N ASN A 20 0.23 2.14 -2.19
CA ASN A 20 -0.43 3.34 -2.69
C ASN A 20 -0.22 3.47 -4.20
N SER A 21 -1.28 3.74 -4.94
CA SER A 21 -1.26 3.71 -6.41
C SER A 21 -1.26 5.10 -7.00
N PHE A 22 -0.32 5.37 -7.90
CA PHE A 22 -0.15 6.60 -8.66
C PHE A 22 -0.29 6.36 -10.16
N ALA A 23 -0.32 7.42 -10.94
CA ALA A 23 -0.36 7.34 -12.40
C ALA A 23 -1.46 6.41 -12.91
N ARG A 24 -2.65 6.45 -12.28
CA ARG A 24 -3.80 5.59 -12.61
C ARG A 24 -3.48 4.08 -12.53
N GLY A 25 -2.58 3.70 -11.63
CA GLY A 25 -2.19 2.30 -11.42
C GLY A 25 -0.94 1.86 -12.18
N HIS A 26 -0.28 2.77 -12.91
CA HIS A 26 0.98 2.47 -13.59
C HIS A 26 2.20 2.52 -12.67
N ALA A 27 2.11 3.23 -11.54
CA ALA A 27 3.13 3.28 -10.50
C ALA A 27 2.53 2.94 -9.13
N GLU A 28 3.29 2.29 -8.30
CA GLU A 28 2.91 1.92 -6.93
C GLU A 28 4.01 2.28 -5.95
N LEU A 29 3.62 2.92 -4.85
CA LEU A 29 4.47 3.10 -3.69
C LEU A 29 4.20 1.94 -2.74
N VAL A 30 5.19 1.08 -2.55
CA VAL A 30 5.07 -0.20 -1.84
C VAL A 30 5.91 -0.16 -0.58
N LYS A 31 5.28 -0.39 0.58
CA LYS A 31 5.95 -0.56 1.87
C LYS A 31 6.09 -2.04 2.19
N PHE A 32 7.28 -2.47 2.58
CA PHE A 32 7.55 -3.85 3.03
C PHE A 32 8.59 -3.86 4.12
N LYS A 33 8.61 -4.91 4.92
CA LYS A 33 9.61 -5.11 5.97
C LYS A 33 10.69 -6.04 5.45
N ILE A 34 11.97 -5.64 5.55
CA ILE A 34 13.09 -6.49 5.14
C ILE A 34 13.16 -7.69 6.10
N PRO A 35 13.04 -8.94 5.59
CA PRO A 35 13.17 -10.11 6.44
C PRO A 35 14.58 -10.21 7.06
N LYS A 36 14.68 -10.77 8.28
CA LYS A 36 15.98 -11.06 8.89
C LYS A 36 16.77 -12.04 8.01
N GLY A 37 18.03 -11.71 7.75
CA GLY A 37 18.89 -12.55 6.90
C GLY A 37 18.63 -12.42 5.38
N ASN A 38 17.82 -11.45 4.96
CA ASN A 38 17.58 -11.16 3.56
C ASN A 38 18.85 -10.64 2.86
N LEU A 39 18.92 -10.78 1.54
CA LEU A 39 20.03 -10.31 0.70
C LEU A 39 20.33 -8.81 0.83
N LEU A 40 19.35 -8.02 1.26
CA LEU A 40 19.46 -6.57 1.46
C LEU A 40 20.11 -6.19 2.79
N HIS A 41 20.28 -7.15 3.72
CA HIS A 41 20.88 -6.87 5.03
C HIS A 41 22.35 -6.44 4.85
N ASP A 42 22.72 -5.34 5.51
CA ASP A 42 24.03 -4.69 5.45
C ASP A 42 24.47 -4.24 4.03
N LYS A 43 23.51 -4.04 3.13
CA LYS A 43 23.78 -3.49 1.79
C LYS A 43 23.37 -2.01 1.71
N PRO A 44 24.17 -1.18 1.01
CA PRO A 44 23.74 0.18 0.70
C PRO A 44 22.61 0.16 -0.34
N ILE A 45 21.73 1.16 -0.30
CA ILE A 45 20.65 1.31 -1.29
C ILE A 45 21.22 1.34 -2.72
N SER A 46 22.39 1.94 -2.92
CA SER A 46 23.06 1.94 -4.23
C SER A 46 23.34 0.54 -4.78
N ALA A 47 23.51 -0.48 -3.94
CA ALA A 47 23.69 -1.86 -4.41
C ALA A 47 22.40 -2.46 -5.01
N MET A 48 21.23 -1.86 -4.76
CA MET A 48 19.97 -2.35 -5.35
C MET A 48 19.95 -2.24 -6.88
N HIS A 49 20.77 -1.34 -7.48
CA HIS A 49 20.93 -1.22 -8.93
C HIS A 49 21.55 -2.50 -9.59
N GLU A 50 22.25 -3.32 -8.79
CA GLU A 50 22.76 -4.62 -9.26
C GLU A 50 21.63 -5.61 -9.53
N LEU A 51 20.45 -5.39 -8.91
CA LEU A 51 19.26 -6.19 -9.13
C LEU A 51 18.58 -5.91 -10.49
N ASN A 52 19.00 -4.88 -11.23
CA ASN A 52 18.37 -4.47 -12.50
C ASN A 52 16.83 -4.35 -12.39
N CYS A 53 16.34 -3.74 -11.30
CA CYS A 53 14.96 -3.37 -11.11
C CYS A 53 14.83 -1.86 -11.18
N ASP A 54 13.93 -1.38 -12.03
CA ASP A 54 13.66 0.05 -12.16
C ASP A 54 12.72 0.46 -11.03
N MET A 55 13.32 0.96 -9.93
CA MET A 55 12.64 1.33 -8.70
C MET A 55 13.44 2.39 -7.94
N LEU A 56 12.75 3.11 -7.06
CA LEU A 56 13.35 4.12 -6.20
C LEU A 56 12.90 3.94 -4.76
N VAL A 57 13.85 3.82 -3.83
CA VAL A 57 13.57 3.83 -2.39
C VAL A 57 13.22 5.25 -1.97
N CYS A 58 12.02 5.44 -1.44
CA CYS A 58 11.47 6.75 -1.06
C CYS A 58 11.57 7.03 0.44
N GLY A 59 11.66 5.99 1.26
CA GLY A 59 11.77 6.13 2.71
C GLY A 59 12.13 4.83 3.40
N VAL A 60 12.74 4.94 4.55
CA VAL A 60 13.05 3.83 5.44
C VAL A 60 12.62 4.19 6.85
N GLU A 61 11.87 3.30 7.48
CA GLU A 61 11.52 3.41 8.89
C GLU A 61 12.35 2.40 9.69
N ARG A 62 13.09 2.91 10.65
CA ARG A 62 13.93 2.13 11.59
C ARG A 62 13.75 2.67 13.01
N ASP A 63 13.38 1.81 13.94
CA ASP A 63 13.22 2.15 15.36
C ASP A 63 12.28 3.37 15.57
N GLY A 64 11.18 3.41 14.82
CA GLY A 64 10.19 4.50 14.85
C GLY A 64 10.60 5.79 14.14
N ASN A 65 11.81 5.88 13.58
CA ASN A 65 12.29 7.06 12.87
C ASN A 65 12.13 6.91 11.36
N LEU A 66 11.61 7.94 10.72
CA LEU A 66 11.55 8.06 9.26
C LEU A 66 12.84 8.69 8.73
N ILE A 67 13.43 8.06 7.73
CA ILE A 67 14.62 8.53 7.03
C ILE A 67 14.29 8.58 5.54
N ILE A 68 14.53 9.71 4.90
CA ILE A 68 14.58 9.80 3.43
C ILE A 68 16.02 9.46 3.05
N PRO A 69 16.28 8.28 2.52
CA PRO A 69 17.64 7.79 2.39
C PRO A 69 18.32 8.33 1.14
N ASP A 70 19.63 8.43 1.19
CA ASP A 70 20.48 8.53 0.00
C ASP A 70 21.03 7.14 -0.41
N GLY A 71 21.79 7.09 -1.51
CA GLY A 71 22.33 5.84 -2.03
C GLY A 71 23.34 5.13 -1.11
N SER A 72 23.93 5.85 -0.13
CA SER A 72 24.91 5.31 0.83
C SER A 72 24.26 4.68 2.07
N PHE A 73 22.96 4.88 2.25
CA PHE A 73 22.24 4.34 3.40
C PHE A 73 22.29 2.82 3.45
N ILE A 74 22.71 2.27 4.60
CA ILE A 74 22.84 0.82 4.81
C ILE A 74 21.52 0.26 5.34
N MET A 75 20.88 -0.61 4.57
CA MET A 75 19.65 -1.32 4.94
C MET A 75 19.92 -2.43 5.94
N ARG A 76 18.96 -2.71 6.81
CA ARG A 76 19.02 -3.78 7.81
C ARG A 76 17.76 -4.63 7.81
N GLY A 77 17.91 -5.90 8.20
CA GLY A 77 16.75 -6.75 8.47
C GLY A 77 15.89 -6.15 9.59
N GLY A 78 14.60 -6.03 9.34
CA GLY A 78 13.65 -5.37 10.22
C GLY A 78 13.27 -3.94 9.82
N ASP A 79 14.05 -3.28 8.94
CA ASP A 79 13.64 -1.99 8.37
C ASP A 79 12.35 -2.13 7.57
N ALA A 80 11.44 -1.15 7.73
CA ALA A 80 10.33 -1.00 6.82
C ALA A 80 10.73 -0.04 5.71
N VAL A 81 10.84 -0.59 4.50
CA VAL A 81 11.30 0.16 3.32
C VAL A 81 10.10 0.46 2.44
N THR A 82 10.00 1.71 2.02
CA THR A 82 9.00 2.16 1.04
C THR A 82 9.70 2.53 -0.26
N PHE A 83 9.31 1.88 -1.34
CA PHE A 83 9.85 2.16 -2.67
C PHE A 83 8.75 2.41 -3.69
N LEU A 84 9.06 3.15 -4.74
CA LEU A 84 8.19 3.39 -5.88
C LEU A 84 8.70 2.57 -7.07
N ALA A 85 7.78 1.84 -7.71
CA ALA A 85 8.04 1.06 -8.93
C ALA A 85 6.75 0.85 -9.73
N THR A 86 6.87 0.28 -10.95
CA THR A 86 5.69 -0.28 -11.64
C THR A 86 5.26 -1.58 -10.95
N PRO A 87 3.99 -2.01 -11.08
CA PRO A 87 3.55 -3.29 -10.50
C PRO A 87 4.40 -4.50 -10.92
N THR A 88 4.87 -4.51 -12.19
CA THR A 88 5.74 -5.56 -12.71
C THR A 88 7.11 -5.53 -12.05
N ASN A 89 7.71 -4.34 -11.91
CA ASN A 89 9.02 -4.18 -11.29
C ASN A 89 8.99 -4.49 -9.80
N SER A 90 7.88 -4.18 -9.10
CA SER A 90 7.68 -4.55 -7.70
C SER A 90 7.73 -6.07 -7.51
N MET A 91 7.01 -6.81 -8.36
CA MET A 91 7.02 -8.28 -8.30
C MET A 91 8.40 -8.87 -8.65
N ASP A 92 9.07 -8.32 -9.68
CA ASP A 92 10.42 -8.75 -10.07
C ASP A 92 11.44 -8.50 -8.96
N PHE A 93 11.37 -7.33 -8.34
CA PHE A 93 12.19 -6.98 -7.17
C PHE A 93 12.03 -7.98 -6.03
N PHE A 94 10.81 -8.29 -5.60
CA PHE A 94 10.58 -9.24 -4.52
C PHE A 94 11.12 -10.64 -4.84
N LYS A 95 10.93 -11.12 -6.09
CA LYS A 95 11.52 -12.39 -6.53
C LYS A 95 13.04 -12.38 -6.42
N LYS A 96 13.69 -11.29 -6.86
CA LYS A 96 15.16 -11.17 -6.86
C LYS A 96 15.75 -11.12 -5.45
N ILE A 97 15.03 -10.58 -4.50
CA ILE A 97 15.46 -10.57 -3.08
C ILE A 97 15.00 -11.82 -2.31
N GLY A 98 14.44 -12.82 -2.99
CA GLY A 98 14.01 -14.08 -2.38
C GLY A 98 12.78 -13.96 -1.48
N VAL A 99 11.97 -12.92 -1.70
CA VAL A 99 10.70 -12.74 -0.99
C VAL A 99 9.58 -13.35 -1.80
N ASP A 100 8.69 -14.07 -1.13
CA ASP A 100 7.58 -14.76 -1.78
C ASP A 100 6.64 -13.78 -2.49
N THR A 101 6.32 -14.10 -3.74
CA THR A 101 5.48 -13.30 -4.63
C THR A 101 4.31 -14.08 -5.19
N HIS A 102 4.05 -15.29 -4.70
CA HIS A 102 2.91 -16.03 -5.21
C HIS A 102 1.60 -15.32 -4.83
N ASN A 103 0.68 -15.28 -5.77
CA ASN A 103 -0.67 -14.78 -5.49
C ASN A 103 -1.35 -15.77 -4.53
N VAL A 104 -2.06 -15.24 -3.54
CA VAL A 104 -2.86 -16.09 -2.65
C VAL A 104 -3.89 -16.90 -3.45
N LYS A 105 -4.01 -18.18 -3.16
CA LYS A 105 -4.95 -19.08 -3.83
C LYS A 105 -6.28 -19.14 -3.08
N ASN A 106 -6.26 -18.94 -1.78
CA ASN A 106 -7.45 -18.96 -0.95
C ASN A 106 -7.44 -17.81 0.08
N CYS A 107 -8.63 -17.43 0.52
CA CYS A 107 -8.84 -16.37 1.50
C CYS A 107 -9.98 -16.73 2.45
N MET A 108 -9.70 -16.74 3.73
CA MET A 108 -10.71 -16.84 4.78
C MET A 108 -11.05 -15.44 5.30
N ILE A 109 -12.33 -15.09 5.24
CA ILE A 109 -12.87 -13.79 5.66
C ILE A 109 -13.78 -14.01 6.84
N ILE A 110 -13.60 -13.24 7.92
CA ILE A 110 -14.48 -13.30 9.10
C ILE A 110 -15.39 -12.09 9.10
N GLY A 111 -16.70 -12.35 9.11
CA GLY A 111 -17.76 -11.34 9.00
C GLY A 111 -18.24 -11.13 7.56
N GLY A 112 -19.54 -11.23 7.33
CA GLY A 112 -20.22 -11.16 6.03
C GLY A 112 -20.74 -9.77 5.63
N GLY A 113 -20.11 -8.71 6.12
CA GLY A 113 -20.54 -7.33 5.85
C GLY A 113 -20.40 -6.88 4.39
N LYS A 114 -20.70 -5.61 4.13
CA LYS A 114 -20.57 -5.03 2.79
C LYS A 114 -19.15 -5.11 2.21
N THR A 115 -18.12 -4.93 3.06
CA THR A 115 -16.72 -5.03 2.62
C THR A 115 -16.39 -6.44 2.18
N SER A 116 -16.84 -7.44 2.93
CA SER A 116 -16.65 -8.86 2.63
C SER A 116 -17.29 -9.26 1.31
N TYR A 117 -18.50 -8.79 1.05
CA TYR A 117 -19.17 -8.99 -0.25
C TYR A 117 -18.36 -8.47 -1.42
N TYR A 118 -17.90 -7.18 -1.35
CA TYR A 118 -17.12 -6.60 -2.45
C TYR A 118 -15.74 -7.22 -2.59
N LEU A 119 -15.12 -7.60 -1.47
CA LEU A 119 -13.84 -8.31 -1.47
C LEU A 119 -13.98 -9.69 -2.09
N GLY A 120 -14.95 -10.49 -1.61
CA GLY A 120 -15.22 -11.82 -2.14
C GLY A 120 -15.49 -11.80 -3.66
N LYS A 121 -16.29 -10.85 -4.12
CA LYS A 121 -16.55 -10.67 -5.56
C LYS A 121 -15.26 -10.42 -6.36
N GLN A 122 -14.35 -9.59 -5.86
CA GLN A 122 -13.08 -9.30 -6.53
C GLN A 122 -12.14 -10.51 -6.51
N LEU A 123 -11.99 -11.15 -5.36
CA LEU A 123 -11.12 -12.32 -5.20
C LEU A 123 -11.56 -13.48 -6.09
N ILE A 124 -12.86 -13.79 -6.11
CA ILE A 124 -13.43 -14.82 -6.98
C ILE A 124 -13.17 -14.50 -8.46
N SER A 125 -13.30 -13.23 -8.86
CA SER A 125 -13.03 -12.84 -10.25
C SER A 125 -11.56 -12.96 -10.63
N SER A 126 -10.66 -12.97 -9.65
CA SER A 126 -9.21 -13.19 -9.82
C SER A 126 -8.79 -14.66 -9.63
N GLY A 127 -9.75 -15.57 -9.46
CA GLY A 127 -9.48 -16.99 -9.32
C GLY A 127 -9.08 -17.44 -7.91
N VAL A 128 -9.29 -16.60 -6.89
CA VAL A 128 -9.02 -16.94 -5.48
C VAL A 128 -10.24 -17.64 -4.89
N GLU A 129 -10.03 -18.74 -4.21
CA GLU A 129 -11.05 -19.45 -3.43
C GLU A 129 -11.39 -18.63 -2.19
N VAL A 130 -12.67 -18.35 -1.97
CA VAL A 130 -13.15 -17.50 -0.88
C VAL A 130 -14.02 -18.28 0.07
N LYS A 131 -13.67 -18.24 1.35
CA LYS A 131 -14.48 -18.74 2.46
C LYS A 131 -14.88 -17.54 3.34
N ILE A 132 -16.16 -17.42 3.66
CA ILE A 132 -16.69 -16.35 4.52
C ILE A 132 -17.41 -16.99 5.69
N LEU A 133 -16.96 -16.70 6.91
CA LEU A 133 -17.61 -17.08 8.15
C LEU A 133 -18.42 -15.91 8.69
N GLU A 134 -19.73 -16.12 8.89
CA GLU A 134 -20.68 -15.08 9.31
C GLU A 134 -21.61 -15.64 10.41
N LEU A 135 -21.86 -14.80 11.41
CA LEU A 135 -22.67 -15.17 12.58
C LEU A 135 -24.18 -15.09 12.30
N ASP A 136 -24.63 -14.20 11.43
CA ASP A 136 -26.05 -14.01 11.10
C ASP A 136 -26.48 -14.96 9.98
N GLU A 137 -27.37 -15.92 10.31
CA GLU A 137 -27.87 -16.94 9.39
C GLU A 137 -28.51 -16.31 8.13
N LYS A 138 -29.35 -15.27 8.30
CA LYS A 138 -30.00 -14.59 7.17
C LYS A 138 -28.97 -13.95 6.24
N ARG A 139 -27.90 -13.41 6.83
CA ARG A 139 -26.81 -12.85 6.06
C ARG A 139 -26.04 -13.91 5.31
N CYS A 140 -25.87 -15.12 5.88
CA CYS A 140 -25.30 -16.26 5.19
C CYS A 140 -26.14 -16.66 3.97
N GLU A 141 -27.47 -16.74 4.11
CA GLU A 141 -28.40 -17.03 3.01
C GLU A 141 -28.26 -16.00 1.88
N GLU A 142 -28.27 -14.69 2.22
CA GLU A 142 -28.08 -13.60 1.24
C GLU A 142 -26.73 -13.74 0.48
N LEU A 143 -25.64 -13.96 1.22
CA LEU A 143 -24.31 -14.07 0.66
C LEU A 143 -24.18 -15.28 -0.25
N SER A 144 -24.80 -16.41 0.08
CA SER A 144 -24.80 -17.63 -0.74
C SER A 144 -25.43 -17.39 -2.12
N VAL A 145 -26.45 -16.53 -2.18
CA VAL A 145 -27.05 -16.12 -3.46
C VAL A 145 -26.18 -15.11 -4.21
N LEU A 146 -25.60 -14.14 -3.49
CA LEU A 146 -24.82 -13.04 -4.08
C LEU A 146 -23.42 -13.49 -4.53
N LEU A 147 -22.84 -14.50 -3.87
CA LEU A 147 -21.49 -15.03 -4.12
C LEU A 147 -21.53 -16.56 -4.29
N PRO A 148 -22.15 -17.08 -5.34
CA PRO A 148 -22.40 -18.54 -5.49
C PRO A 148 -21.13 -19.39 -5.63
N LYS A 149 -19.95 -18.77 -5.81
CA LYS A 149 -18.64 -19.43 -5.85
C LYS A 149 -17.86 -19.32 -4.56
N ALA A 150 -18.36 -18.59 -3.55
CA ALA A 150 -17.76 -18.55 -2.22
C ALA A 150 -18.36 -19.68 -1.36
N LEU A 151 -17.55 -20.22 -0.45
CA LEU A 151 -18.05 -21.06 0.63
C LEU A 151 -18.51 -20.14 1.77
N ILE A 152 -19.81 -20.13 2.05
CA ILE A 152 -20.40 -19.35 3.12
C ILE A 152 -20.68 -20.28 4.29
N LEU A 153 -20.16 -19.95 5.45
CA LEU A 153 -20.28 -20.73 6.69
C LEU A 153 -21.02 -19.89 7.74
N HIS A 154 -22.06 -20.50 8.33
CA HIS A 154 -22.74 -19.92 9.46
C HIS A 154 -22.03 -20.35 10.75
N GLY A 155 -21.52 -19.39 11.52
CA GLY A 155 -20.84 -19.67 12.79
C GLY A 155 -20.22 -18.44 13.42
N ASP A 156 -19.78 -18.62 14.66
CA ASP A 156 -19.06 -17.59 15.40
C ASP A 156 -17.58 -17.58 14.98
N GLY A 157 -17.12 -16.48 14.40
CA GLY A 157 -15.72 -16.33 13.99
C GLY A 157 -14.72 -16.26 15.14
N SER A 158 -15.17 -16.13 16.39
CA SER A 158 -14.32 -16.18 17.58
C SER A 158 -14.12 -17.61 18.12
N ASP A 159 -14.81 -18.61 17.56
CA ASP A 159 -14.66 -20.02 17.92
C ASP A 159 -13.39 -20.58 17.28
N GLU A 160 -12.37 -20.84 18.12
CA GLU A 160 -11.07 -21.35 17.69
C GLU A 160 -11.20 -22.77 17.07
N ASP A 161 -12.06 -23.62 17.59
CA ASP A 161 -12.25 -24.98 17.10
C ASP A 161 -12.87 -24.97 15.71
N LEU A 162 -13.89 -24.13 15.50
CA LEU A 162 -14.49 -23.92 14.18
C LEU A 162 -13.46 -23.38 13.17
N LEU A 163 -12.64 -22.41 13.55
CA LEU A 163 -11.60 -21.88 12.67
C LEU A 163 -10.57 -22.95 12.26
N ARG A 164 -10.23 -23.87 13.18
CA ARG A 164 -9.32 -24.99 12.89
C ARG A 164 -9.98 -26.04 11.98
N GLU A 165 -11.23 -26.40 12.27
CA GLU A 165 -12.01 -27.33 11.42
C GLU A 165 -12.12 -26.79 9.99
N GLU A 166 -12.28 -25.48 9.85
CA GLU A 166 -12.38 -24.79 8.57
C GLU A 166 -11.03 -24.48 7.91
N GLY A 167 -9.94 -24.89 8.51
CA GLY A 167 -8.62 -24.93 7.90
C GLY A 167 -7.83 -23.61 7.97
N ILE A 168 -7.93 -22.87 9.07
CA ILE A 168 -7.12 -21.66 9.30
C ILE A 168 -5.62 -21.94 9.16
N GLU A 169 -5.17 -23.15 9.51
CA GLU A 169 -3.77 -23.57 9.46
C GLU A 169 -3.22 -23.71 8.03
N SER A 170 -4.09 -23.93 7.05
CA SER A 170 -3.74 -24.06 5.63
C SER A 170 -4.18 -22.89 4.76
N THR A 171 -4.77 -21.87 5.39
CA THR A 171 -5.24 -20.68 4.68
C THR A 171 -4.05 -19.79 4.29
N GLU A 172 -3.97 -19.37 3.03
CA GLU A 172 -2.90 -18.49 2.54
C GLU A 172 -3.15 -17.02 2.89
N SER A 173 -4.43 -16.63 3.07
CA SER A 173 -4.79 -15.29 3.53
C SER A 173 -5.97 -15.28 4.48
N PHE A 174 -5.89 -14.46 5.52
CA PHE A 174 -6.89 -14.32 6.56
C PHE A 174 -7.26 -12.86 6.77
N VAL A 175 -8.57 -12.53 6.67
CA VAL A 175 -9.04 -11.14 6.65
C VAL A 175 -10.22 -10.98 7.60
N PRO A 176 -10.00 -10.61 8.88
CA PRO A 176 -11.06 -10.30 9.81
C PRO A 176 -11.71 -8.95 9.49
N LEU A 177 -13.01 -8.97 9.19
CA LEU A 177 -13.82 -7.83 8.79
C LEU A 177 -15.05 -7.63 9.68
N THR A 178 -14.98 -8.07 10.94
CA THR A 178 -16.08 -7.92 11.91
C THR A 178 -16.35 -6.45 12.24
N GLY A 179 -17.38 -6.16 13.00
CA GLY A 179 -17.71 -4.82 13.49
C GLY A 179 -16.78 -4.31 14.60
N LEU A 180 -16.04 -5.20 15.26
CA LEU A 180 -15.26 -4.96 16.48
C LEU A 180 -13.77 -4.97 16.18
N ASP A 181 -13.09 -3.86 16.46
CA ASP A 181 -11.65 -3.72 16.18
C ASP A 181 -10.82 -4.68 17.05
N GLU A 182 -11.18 -4.80 18.33
CA GLU A 182 -10.53 -5.68 19.29
C GLU A 182 -10.62 -7.15 18.87
N GLU A 183 -11.77 -7.57 18.37
CA GLU A 183 -11.99 -8.92 17.83
C GLU A 183 -11.13 -9.15 16.58
N ASN A 184 -11.11 -8.19 15.66
CA ASN A 184 -10.27 -8.29 14.46
C ASN A 184 -8.78 -8.43 14.80
N ILE A 185 -8.29 -7.72 15.84
CA ILE A 185 -6.91 -7.85 16.32
C ILE A 185 -6.67 -9.25 16.89
N LEU A 186 -7.53 -9.73 17.79
CA LEU A 186 -7.38 -11.07 18.40
C LEU A 186 -7.41 -12.18 17.35
N LEU A 187 -8.34 -12.11 16.41
CA LEU A 187 -8.44 -13.06 15.29
C LEU A 187 -7.17 -13.06 14.43
N THR A 188 -6.62 -11.88 14.17
CA THR A 188 -5.35 -11.75 13.44
C THR A 188 -4.19 -12.41 14.18
N LEU A 189 -4.05 -12.13 15.47
CA LEU A 189 -3.00 -12.73 16.30
C LEU A 189 -3.16 -14.26 16.39
N PHE A 190 -4.38 -14.75 16.47
CA PHE A 190 -4.68 -16.17 16.44
C PHE A 190 -4.27 -16.80 15.09
N ALA A 191 -4.66 -16.20 13.97
CA ALA A 191 -4.27 -16.68 12.65
C ALA A 191 -2.74 -16.75 12.47
N ARG A 192 -2.02 -15.70 12.91
CA ARG A 192 -0.55 -15.66 12.90
C ARG A 192 0.10 -16.72 13.78
N LYS A 193 -0.55 -17.10 14.88
CA LYS A 193 -0.09 -18.20 15.74
C LYS A 193 -0.27 -19.57 15.07
N CYS A 194 -1.30 -19.71 14.25
CA CYS A 194 -1.62 -20.99 13.58
C CYS A 194 -0.80 -21.25 12.33
N SER A 195 -0.44 -20.18 11.57
CA SER A 195 0.25 -20.31 10.29
C SER A 195 0.93 -19.00 9.86
N ASP A 196 1.81 -19.08 8.86
CA ASP A 196 2.43 -17.93 8.18
C ASP A 196 1.50 -17.28 7.15
N THR A 197 0.20 -17.26 7.43
CA THR A 197 -0.81 -16.67 6.55
C THR A 197 -0.63 -15.18 6.35
N LYS A 198 -0.92 -14.66 5.16
CA LYS A 198 -1.06 -13.22 4.95
C LYS A 198 -2.27 -12.71 5.71
N VAL A 199 -2.06 -11.87 6.72
CA VAL A 199 -3.16 -11.25 7.47
C VAL A 199 -3.37 -9.79 7.06
N ILE A 200 -4.64 -9.39 6.96
CA ILE A 200 -5.02 -7.99 6.73
C ILE A 200 -6.10 -7.62 7.72
N THR A 201 -5.75 -6.81 8.70
CA THR A 201 -6.61 -6.46 9.83
C THR A 201 -7.38 -5.18 9.57
N LYS A 202 -8.71 -5.23 9.64
CA LYS A 202 -9.55 -4.04 9.58
C LYS A 202 -9.63 -3.36 10.94
N ILE A 203 -9.29 -2.06 11.01
CA ILE A 203 -9.40 -1.22 12.20
C ILE A 203 -10.23 0.02 11.84
N ASN A 204 -11.30 0.28 12.60
CA ASN A 204 -12.16 1.45 12.39
C ASN A 204 -11.70 2.68 13.18
N ARG A 205 -11.00 2.46 14.31
CA ARG A 205 -10.52 3.50 15.21
C ARG A 205 -9.00 3.54 15.19
N SER A 206 -8.42 4.71 15.01
CA SER A 206 -6.96 4.91 15.04
C SER A 206 -6.38 5.19 16.44
N THR A 207 -7.20 5.01 17.47
CA THR A 207 -6.74 5.08 18.87
C THR A 207 -5.79 3.91 19.12
N PHE A 208 -4.67 4.14 19.78
CA PHE A 208 -3.66 3.12 20.08
C PHE A 208 -2.79 2.68 18.90
N SER A 209 -2.57 3.54 17.90
CA SER A 209 -1.67 3.23 16.77
C SER A 209 -0.31 2.71 17.24
N ASP A 210 0.31 3.37 18.24
CA ASP A 210 1.61 2.99 18.77
C ASP A 210 1.61 1.56 19.37
N VAL A 211 0.49 1.12 19.93
CA VAL A 211 0.32 -0.25 20.41
C VAL A 211 0.19 -1.22 19.24
N LEU A 212 -0.62 -0.85 18.25
CA LEU A 212 -0.84 -1.69 17.06
C LEU A 212 0.45 -1.91 16.28
N ASP A 213 1.30 -0.88 16.17
CA ASP A 213 2.61 -0.95 15.49
C ASP A 213 3.59 -1.90 16.21
N SER A 214 3.40 -2.11 17.51
CA SER A 214 4.19 -3.08 18.29
C SER A 214 3.72 -4.52 18.14
N LEU A 215 2.50 -4.73 17.62
CA LEU A 215 1.92 -6.04 17.39
C LEU A 215 2.19 -6.52 15.96
N ASP A 216 2.46 -7.79 15.80
CA ASP A 216 2.62 -8.40 14.47
C ASP A 216 1.25 -8.75 13.87
N ILE A 217 0.46 -7.71 13.54
CA ILE A 217 -0.89 -7.85 12.98
C ILE A 217 -0.96 -7.68 11.46
N GLY A 218 0.17 -7.77 10.78
CA GLY A 218 0.26 -7.72 9.33
C GLY A 218 -0.10 -6.36 8.74
N SER A 219 -0.80 -6.35 7.63
CA SER A 219 -1.28 -5.12 7.01
C SER A 219 -2.53 -4.62 7.72
N ILE A 220 -2.58 -3.33 8.04
CA ILE A 220 -3.77 -2.70 8.64
C ILE A 220 -4.50 -1.90 7.58
N VAL A 221 -5.82 -2.02 7.53
CA VAL A 221 -6.67 -1.18 6.69
C VAL A 221 -7.64 -0.37 7.56
N TYR A 222 -7.67 0.94 7.30
CA TYR A 222 -8.52 1.90 7.99
C TYR A 222 -9.63 2.40 7.06
N PRO A 223 -10.84 1.83 7.06
CA PRO A 223 -11.91 2.20 6.12
C PRO A 223 -12.26 3.69 6.13
N ARG A 224 -12.16 4.32 7.32
CA ARG A 224 -12.44 5.75 7.48
C ARG A 224 -11.39 6.61 6.77
N TYR A 225 -10.11 6.27 6.88
CA TYR A 225 -9.04 7.00 6.19
C TYR A 225 -9.13 6.82 4.68
N ILE A 226 -9.32 5.59 4.21
CA ILE A 226 -9.52 5.30 2.79
C ILE A 226 -10.69 6.12 2.21
N THR A 227 -11.79 6.25 2.97
CA THR A 227 -12.94 7.04 2.55
C THR A 227 -12.63 8.53 2.56
N ALA A 228 -11.97 9.04 3.61
CA ALA A 228 -11.58 10.44 3.73
C ALA A 228 -10.63 10.86 2.60
N GLU A 229 -9.63 10.05 2.29
CA GLU A 229 -8.71 10.29 1.18
C GLU A 229 -9.44 10.36 -0.17
N LYS A 230 -10.41 9.48 -0.42
CA LYS A 230 -11.22 9.52 -1.64
C LYS A 230 -12.09 10.77 -1.72
N ILE A 231 -12.67 11.21 -0.61
CA ILE A 231 -13.44 12.46 -0.56
C ILE A 231 -12.52 13.65 -0.81
N LEU A 232 -11.35 13.69 -0.17
CA LEU A 232 -10.37 14.75 -0.37
C LEU A 232 -9.86 14.80 -1.81
N ALA A 233 -9.55 13.64 -2.41
CA ALA A 233 -9.17 13.54 -3.81
C ALA A 233 -10.28 14.07 -4.75
N TYR A 234 -11.53 13.74 -4.47
CA TYR A 234 -12.68 14.25 -5.23
C TYR A 234 -12.83 15.77 -5.11
N ILE A 235 -12.74 16.32 -3.87
CA ILE A 235 -12.81 17.76 -3.62
C ILE A 235 -11.66 18.48 -4.34
N ARG A 236 -10.45 17.95 -4.27
CA ARG A 236 -9.27 18.52 -4.97
C ARG A 236 -9.48 18.53 -6.48
N ALA A 237 -9.95 17.42 -7.06
CA ALA A 237 -10.26 17.34 -8.49
C ALA A 237 -11.32 18.39 -8.92
N MET A 238 -12.27 18.73 -8.04
CA MET A 238 -13.21 19.83 -8.26
C MET A 238 -12.54 21.21 -8.11
N GLN A 239 -11.59 21.36 -7.18
CA GLN A 239 -10.85 22.59 -6.93
C GLN A 239 -9.72 22.83 -7.94
N ASN A 240 -9.23 21.82 -8.65
CA ASN A 240 -8.25 21.95 -9.74
C ASN A 240 -8.73 22.88 -10.87
N SER A 241 -10.03 23.17 -10.92
CA SER A 241 -10.56 24.29 -11.71
C SER A 241 -10.21 25.69 -11.14
N VAL A 242 -9.56 25.80 -9.97
CA VAL A 242 -9.33 27.05 -9.20
C VAL A 242 -7.85 27.22 -8.77
N GLY A 243 -6.88 26.45 -9.34
CA GLY A 243 -5.46 26.73 -9.18
C GLY A 243 -4.59 25.77 -8.38
N SER A 244 -5.02 24.51 -8.21
CA SER A 244 -4.14 23.46 -7.70
C SER A 244 -3.93 22.38 -8.77
N ASN A 245 -2.68 21.98 -9.01
CA ASN A 245 -2.30 20.96 -9.99
C ASN A 245 -2.05 19.58 -9.38
N ILE A 246 -2.55 19.34 -8.15
CA ILE A 246 -2.45 18.04 -7.48
C ILE A 246 -3.52 17.09 -8.00
N GLU A 247 -3.11 15.97 -8.58
CA GLU A 247 -3.99 14.89 -9.02
C GLU A 247 -4.26 13.87 -7.91
N THR A 248 -3.20 13.50 -7.16
CA THR A 248 -3.27 12.50 -6.09
C THR A 248 -2.41 12.95 -4.91
N LEU A 249 -2.88 12.70 -3.70
CA LEU A 249 -2.11 12.89 -2.47
C LEU A 249 -2.41 11.73 -1.52
N TYR A 250 -1.36 11.12 -1.01
CA TYR A 250 -1.41 10.18 0.10
C TYR A 250 -0.56 10.70 1.26
N HIS A 251 -1.09 10.56 2.46
CA HIS A 251 -0.29 10.67 3.67
C HIS A 251 0.39 9.32 3.91
N ILE A 252 1.69 9.32 4.02
CA ILE A 252 2.51 8.13 4.19
C ILE A 252 3.34 8.22 5.48
N PHE A 253 3.86 7.08 5.96
CA PHE A 253 4.65 7.01 7.18
C PHE A 253 3.93 7.62 8.40
N ASP A 254 2.68 7.22 8.65
CA ASP A 254 1.85 7.72 9.76
C ASP A 254 1.71 9.25 9.76
N ASN A 255 1.40 9.83 8.60
CA ASN A 255 1.28 11.28 8.35
C ASN A 255 2.57 12.09 8.55
N ARG A 256 3.75 11.44 8.57
CA ARG A 256 5.05 12.13 8.69
C ARG A 256 5.59 12.60 7.35
N ALA A 257 5.05 12.12 6.24
CA ALA A 257 5.37 12.57 4.90
C ALA A 257 4.14 12.50 3.99
N GLU A 258 4.22 13.19 2.87
CA GLU A 258 3.21 13.20 1.81
C GLU A 258 3.81 12.65 0.52
N ALA A 259 3.02 11.89 -0.22
CA ALA A 259 3.30 11.50 -1.60
C ALA A 259 2.26 12.16 -2.51
N LEU A 260 2.72 13.09 -3.36
CA LEU A 260 1.87 13.93 -4.19
C LEU A 260 2.14 13.65 -5.66
N GLU A 261 1.07 13.61 -6.45
CA GLU A 261 1.14 13.56 -7.92
C GLU A 261 0.66 14.89 -8.48
N PHE A 262 1.51 15.56 -9.25
CA PHE A 262 1.22 16.83 -9.89
C PHE A 262 1.15 16.66 -11.41
N LYS A 263 0.20 17.33 -12.04
CA LYS A 263 0.22 17.55 -13.48
C LYS A 263 1.04 18.79 -13.79
N VAL A 264 1.99 18.67 -14.71
CA VAL A 264 2.88 19.78 -15.11
C VAL A 264 2.21 20.61 -16.19
N GLU A 265 1.91 21.86 -15.86
CA GLU A 265 1.34 22.84 -16.79
C GLU A 265 2.44 23.55 -17.61
N LYS A 266 2.05 24.13 -18.75
CA LYS A 266 2.94 24.70 -19.77
C LYS A 266 3.97 25.72 -19.26
N ASP A 267 3.58 26.59 -18.31
CA ASP A 267 4.42 27.68 -17.82
C ASP A 267 5.15 27.34 -16.52
N SER A 268 5.22 26.05 -16.16
CA SER A 268 5.86 25.60 -14.92
C SER A 268 7.37 25.84 -14.94
N PRO A 269 7.96 26.43 -13.88
CA PRO A 269 9.40 26.75 -13.80
C PRO A 269 10.28 25.50 -13.71
N VAL A 270 9.70 24.31 -13.55
CA VAL A 270 10.43 23.03 -13.49
C VAL A 270 10.72 22.45 -14.88
N ILE A 271 10.12 23.01 -15.95
CA ILE A 271 10.26 22.51 -17.32
C ILE A 271 11.61 22.88 -17.93
N GLY A 272 12.12 21.96 -18.75
CA GLY A 272 13.21 22.24 -19.72
C GLY A 272 14.61 22.27 -19.12
N LYS A 273 14.78 21.99 -17.82
CA LYS A 273 16.08 21.88 -17.17
C LYS A 273 16.29 20.44 -16.66
N PRO A 274 17.52 19.91 -16.72
CA PRO A 274 17.86 18.68 -16.04
C PRO A 274 17.50 18.74 -14.54
N ILE A 275 16.97 17.66 -14.00
CA ILE A 275 16.55 17.60 -12.59
C ILE A 275 17.70 17.97 -11.64
N MET A 276 18.94 17.59 -11.99
CA MET A 276 20.11 17.93 -11.19
C MET A 276 20.42 19.44 -11.11
N GLU A 277 19.88 20.24 -12.03
CA GLU A 277 20.01 21.71 -12.04
C GLU A 277 18.87 22.41 -11.31
N LEU A 278 17.79 21.67 -10.98
CA LEU A 278 16.69 22.19 -10.19
C LEU A 278 17.15 22.34 -8.74
N LYS A 279 16.97 23.52 -8.16
CA LYS A 279 17.24 23.76 -6.74
C LYS A 279 16.08 23.22 -5.92
N LEU A 280 16.06 21.92 -5.65
CA LEU A 280 15.01 21.26 -4.90
C LEU A 280 15.12 21.55 -3.40
N LYS A 281 13.98 21.60 -2.71
CA LYS A 281 13.90 21.64 -1.24
C LYS A 281 14.56 20.39 -0.63
N ASP A 282 15.07 20.52 0.59
CA ASP A 282 15.58 19.40 1.35
C ASP A 282 14.41 18.47 1.76
N ASN A 283 14.68 17.23 2.12
CA ASN A 283 13.67 16.24 2.49
C ASN A 283 12.54 16.09 1.45
N LEU A 284 12.93 16.11 0.18
CA LEU A 284 12.06 15.96 -0.96
C LEU A 284 12.72 15.06 -1.99
N LEU A 285 11.94 14.14 -2.56
CA LEU A 285 12.38 13.22 -3.58
C LEU A 285 11.41 13.25 -4.77
N LEU A 286 11.93 13.43 -5.98
CA LEU A 286 11.18 13.18 -7.21
C LEU A 286 11.13 11.67 -7.43
N ALA A 287 9.98 11.07 -7.17
CA ALA A 287 9.86 9.62 -7.12
C ALA A 287 9.61 8.98 -8.50
N CYS A 288 8.76 9.58 -9.32
CA CYS A 288 8.64 9.19 -10.73
C CYS A 288 8.07 10.30 -11.62
N LEU A 289 8.29 10.15 -12.92
CA LEU A 289 7.60 10.88 -13.98
C LEU A 289 6.71 9.90 -14.73
N ASN A 290 5.45 10.27 -14.96
CA ASN A 290 4.59 9.56 -15.89
C ASN A 290 4.39 10.41 -17.14
N ARG A 291 4.99 9.97 -18.24
CA ARG A 291 4.90 10.63 -19.55
C ARG A 291 4.10 9.76 -20.50
N ASN A 292 2.89 10.19 -20.83
CA ASN A 292 1.98 9.46 -21.74
C ASN A 292 1.74 7.99 -21.33
N GLY A 293 1.59 7.74 -20.02
CA GLY A 293 1.38 6.38 -19.48
C GLY A 293 2.66 5.57 -19.24
N LYS A 294 3.83 6.07 -19.63
CA LYS A 294 5.11 5.45 -19.34
C LYS A 294 5.69 6.02 -18.04
N VAL A 295 5.90 5.14 -17.06
CA VAL A 295 6.57 5.47 -15.80
C VAL A 295 8.08 5.50 -16.02
N ILE A 296 8.71 6.57 -15.56
CA ILE A 296 10.16 6.82 -15.62
C ILE A 296 10.62 7.08 -14.20
N ILE A 297 11.57 6.31 -13.71
CA ILE A 297 12.29 6.62 -12.46
C ILE A 297 13.35 7.67 -12.81
N PRO A 298 13.20 8.93 -12.34
CA PRO A 298 14.00 10.03 -12.84
C PRO A 298 15.46 9.95 -12.36
N ARG A 299 16.36 10.33 -13.25
CA ARG A 299 17.79 10.52 -12.97
C ARG A 299 18.15 11.99 -13.13
N GLY A 300 19.29 12.38 -12.63
CA GLY A 300 19.71 13.79 -12.64
C GLY A 300 19.69 14.47 -14.02
N GLN A 301 19.92 13.72 -15.10
CA GLN A 301 19.91 14.25 -16.48
C GLN A 301 18.50 14.30 -17.12
N ASP A 302 17.51 13.66 -16.51
CA ASP A 302 16.16 13.70 -17.05
C ASP A 302 15.56 15.09 -16.91
N VAL A 303 14.63 15.40 -17.81
CA VAL A 303 13.97 16.70 -17.90
C VAL A 303 12.48 16.53 -17.73
N ILE A 304 11.87 17.35 -16.90
CA ILE A 304 10.41 17.43 -16.75
C ILE A 304 9.85 18.19 -17.95
N CYS A 305 8.80 17.65 -18.57
CA CYS A 305 8.14 18.23 -19.73
C CYS A 305 6.70 18.65 -19.40
N GLU A 306 6.15 19.55 -20.21
CA GLU A 306 4.72 19.87 -20.19
C GLU A 306 3.88 18.60 -20.35
N GLY A 307 2.84 18.47 -19.53
CA GLY A 307 1.91 17.33 -19.56
C GLY A 307 2.40 16.08 -18.83
N ASP A 308 3.63 16.08 -18.27
CA ASP A 308 4.08 15.01 -17.40
C ASP A 308 3.25 15.02 -16.09
N TYR A 309 3.09 13.85 -15.50
CA TYR A 309 2.68 13.72 -14.11
C TYR A 309 3.91 13.41 -13.27
N VAL A 310 4.15 14.22 -12.25
CA VAL A 310 5.32 14.11 -11.38
C VAL A 310 4.90 13.64 -10.00
N VAL A 311 5.44 12.52 -9.55
CA VAL A 311 5.22 12.04 -8.16
C VAL A 311 6.38 12.50 -7.28
N VAL A 312 6.03 13.18 -6.20
CA VAL A 312 6.95 13.75 -5.22
C VAL A 312 6.68 13.12 -3.86
N VAL A 313 7.73 12.68 -3.17
CA VAL A 313 7.67 12.27 -1.76
C VAL A 313 8.39 13.32 -0.92
N THR A 314 7.74 13.83 0.12
CA THR A 314 8.28 14.94 0.92
C THR A 314 7.75 14.94 2.35
N THR A 315 8.55 15.45 3.29
CA THR A 315 8.09 15.76 4.66
C THR A 315 7.47 17.16 4.79
N HIS A 316 7.51 17.96 3.72
CA HIS A 316 6.82 19.25 3.69
C HIS A 316 5.32 19.02 3.43
N THR A 317 4.51 19.93 3.95
CA THR A 317 3.05 19.93 3.78
C THR A 317 2.58 21.20 3.06
N GLY A 318 1.37 21.14 2.51
CA GLY A 318 0.74 22.31 1.92
C GLY A 318 1.20 22.67 0.52
N PHE A 319 1.85 21.77 -0.21
CA PHE A 319 2.13 21.96 -1.64
C PHE A 319 0.82 22.03 -2.42
N THR A 320 0.77 22.94 -3.40
CA THR A 320 -0.39 23.13 -4.27
C THR A 320 -0.04 22.97 -5.74
N ASP A 321 1.22 23.17 -6.08
CA ASP A 321 1.76 23.10 -7.45
C ASP A 321 3.12 22.41 -7.45
N VAL A 322 3.51 21.85 -8.60
CA VAL A 322 4.83 21.23 -8.76
C VAL A 322 5.99 22.21 -8.54
N SER A 323 5.79 23.49 -8.76
CA SER A 323 6.80 24.54 -8.49
C SER A 323 7.16 24.68 -7.01
N ASP A 324 6.29 24.21 -6.11
CA ASP A 324 6.55 24.22 -4.66
C ASP A 324 7.72 23.30 -4.26
N ILE A 325 8.19 22.42 -5.17
CA ILE A 325 9.39 21.61 -4.94
C ILE A 325 10.68 22.45 -4.94
N LEU A 326 10.66 23.63 -5.54
CA LEU A 326 11.84 24.48 -5.67
C LEU A 326 12.13 25.25 -4.37
N LYS A 327 13.42 25.45 -4.08
CA LYS A 327 13.86 26.45 -3.10
C LYS A 327 13.64 27.84 -3.74
N TRP A 328 12.74 28.63 -3.17
CA TRP A 328 12.61 30.03 -3.59
C TRP A 328 13.92 30.77 -3.26
N GLN A 329 14.38 31.60 -4.20
CA GLN A 329 15.55 32.44 -4.00
C GLN A 329 15.20 33.64 -3.12
#